data_ead2f6cf8d90f09f18f16633e7dae5a2
#
_entry.id   ead2f6cf8d90f09f18f16633e7dae5a2
#
_cell.length_a   1.000
_cell.length_b   1.000
_cell.length_c   1.000
_cell.angle_alpha   90.00
_cell.angle_beta   90.00
_cell.angle_gamma   90.00
#
_symmetry.space_group_name_H-M   'P 1'
#
loop_
_entity.id
_entity.type
_entity.pdbx_description
1 polymer ?
#
loop_
_entity_poly.entity_id
_entity_poly.type
_entity_poly.pdbx_seq_one_letter_code
_entity_poly.pdbx_strand_id
1 'polypeptide(L)'
;IFNGPQGCFNYQASVSGHYANYDLVQKIDNRVQCLRVENEDYIFGTRDKIEKALRNMDDNGYSLIVLIDSPGVSVTGDSLRSFRCTKTSPFLHLKSRFDSIVYTSAYDHSVKQILDTLKEPPFRHPQKRSVNLVGCPPSLIGWKESVEELTDILALAGIDVMSTPGCGGSYG
;
A
#
# COMPACT_ATOMS: atom_id res chain seq x y z
N ILE A 1 6.95 4.08 2.49
CA ILE A 1 8.06 3.94 3.45
C ILE A 1 7.82 2.69 4.28
N PHE A 2 8.79 1.80 4.37
CA PHE A 2 8.76 0.65 5.26
C PHE A 2 9.57 0.96 6.53
N ASN A 3 8.90 1.00 7.67
CA ASN A 3 9.50 1.22 8.99
C ASN A 3 9.78 -0.12 9.65
N GLY A 4 10.94 -0.65 9.41
CA GLY A 4 11.34 -1.97 9.90
C GLY A 4 12.77 -2.32 9.57
N PRO A 5 13.25 -3.48 10.06
CA PRO A 5 14.59 -3.99 9.75
C PRO A 5 14.76 -4.29 8.28
N GLN A 6 15.98 -4.12 7.77
CA GLN A 6 16.32 -4.40 6.37
C GLN A 6 16.02 -5.86 5.97
N GLY A 7 16.21 -6.81 6.88
CA GLY A 7 15.92 -8.21 6.62
C GLY A 7 14.44 -8.49 6.35
N CYS A 8 13.55 -7.87 7.14
CA CYS A 8 12.11 -7.96 6.92
C CYS A 8 11.70 -7.32 5.59
N PHE A 9 12.30 -6.19 5.25
CA PHE A 9 12.06 -5.53 3.97
C PHE A 9 12.48 -6.40 2.79
N ASN A 10 13.69 -6.94 2.83
CA ASN A 10 14.20 -7.82 1.78
C ASN A 10 13.36 -9.09 1.62
N TYR A 11 12.90 -9.68 2.73
CA TYR A 11 12.03 -10.83 2.68
C TYR A 11 10.69 -10.50 2.02
N GLN A 12 10.05 -9.41 2.40
CA GLN A 12 8.78 -8.97 1.80
C GLN A 12 8.94 -8.64 0.31
N ALA A 13 10.02 -7.98 -0.07
CA ALA A 13 10.32 -7.68 -1.46
C ALA A 13 10.55 -8.97 -2.27
N SER A 14 11.25 -9.96 -1.71
CA SER A 14 11.48 -11.26 -2.33
C SER A 14 10.19 -12.04 -2.52
N VAL A 15 9.34 -12.12 -1.47
CA VAL A 15 8.04 -12.78 -1.54
C VAL A 15 7.14 -12.11 -2.58
N SER A 16 7.08 -10.77 -2.58
CA SER A 16 6.32 -10.02 -3.58
C SER A 16 6.84 -10.26 -5.00
N GLY A 17 8.16 -10.39 -5.17
CA GLY A 17 8.77 -10.71 -6.46
C GLY A 17 8.48 -12.12 -6.96
N HIS A 18 8.26 -13.07 -6.05
CA HIS A 18 7.92 -14.46 -6.41
C HIS A 18 6.46 -14.63 -6.82
N TYR A 19 5.57 -13.86 -6.21
CA TYR A 19 4.11 -14.00 -6.39
C TYR A 19 3.51 -12.87 -7.23
N ALA A 20 4.08 -11.68 -7.17
CA ALA A 20 3.71 -10.60 -8.05
C ALA A 20 4.57 -10.64 -9.31
N ASN A 21 3.96 -10.45 -10.45
CA ASN A 21 4.62 -10.36 -11.73
C ASN A 21 5.88 -9.45 -11.66
N TYR A 22 7.00 -9.89 -12.21
CA TYR A 22 8.31 -9.21 -12.18
C TYR A 22 8.23 -7.72 -12.53
N ASP A 23 7.29 -7.33 -13.39
CA ASP A 23 7.03 -5.95 -13.78
C ASP A 23 6.56 -5.06 -12.62
N LEU A 24 5.85 -5.63 -11.64
CA LEU A 24 5.38 -4.89 -10.47
C LEU A 24 6.54 -4.56 -9.53
N VAL A 25 7.47 -5.50 -9.36
CA VAL A 25 8.65 -5.34 -8.50
C VAL A 25 9.58 -4.26 -9.04
N GLN A 26 9.83 -4.25 -10.35
CA GLN A 26 10.65 -3.21 -10.97
C GLN A 26 10.03 -1.81 -10.85
N LYS A 27 8.69 -1.71 -10.89
CA LYS A 27 7.99 -0.43 -10.70
C LYS A 27 7.97 0.03 -9.24
N ILE A 28 8.05 -0.90 -8.30
CA ILE A 28 8.05 -0.62 -6.85
C ILE A 28 9.43 -0.15 -6.36
N ASP A 29 10.52 -0.62 -6.96
CA ASP A 29 11.88 -0.50 -6.45
C ASP A 29 12.31 0.96 -6.17
N ASN A 30 11.85 1.91 -6.99
CA ASN A 30 12.15 3.33 -6.82
C ASN A 30 11.15 4.09 -5.92
N ARG A 31 10.07 3.43 -5.47
CA ARG A 31 8.98 4.06 -4.71
C ARG A 31 8.91 3.56 -3.27
N VAL A 32 9.68 2.55 -2.91
CA VAL A 32 9.69 1.99 -1.56
C VAL A 32 11.03 2.25 -0.90
N GLN A 33 11.01 2.95 0.22
CA GLN A 33 12.18 3.23 1.05
C GLN A 33 12.07 2.44 2.35
N CYS A 34 13.14 1.71 2.71
CA CYS A 34 13.30 1.08 4.03
C CYS A 34 14.04 2.02 4.98
N LEU A 35 13.53 2.22 6.19
CA LEU A 35 14.18 3.05 7.22
C LEU A 35 15.35 2.36 7.92
N ARG A 36 15.53 1.06 7.70
CA ARG A 36 16.62 0.26 8.29
C ARG A 36 16.65 0.41 9.81
N VAL A 37 15.55 -0.03 10.45
CA VAL A 37 15.42 -0.03 11.90
C VAL A 37 16.46 -0.98 12.51
N GLU A 38 17.23 -0.50 13.48
CA GLU A 38 18.27 -1.20 14.20
C GLU A 38 17.89 -1.38 15.68
N ASN A 39 18.72 -2.07 16.45
CA ASN A 39 18.39 -2.40 17.85
C ASN A 39 18.13 -1.17 18.73
N GLU A 40 18.87 -0.10 18.51
CA GLU A 40 18.72 1.14 19.26
C GLU A 40 17.38 1.82 18.99
N ASP A 41 16.86 1.71 17.77
CA ASP A 41 15.57 2.28 17.39
C ASP A 41 14.39 1.65 18.13
N TYR A 42 14.52 0.40 18.59
CA TYR A 42 13.50 -0.25 19.42
C TYR A 42 13.45 0.33 20.86
N ILE A 43 14.52 0.99 21.29
CA ILE A 43 14.64 1.61 22.60
C ILE A 43 14.27 3.09 22.53
N PHE A 44 14.81 3.80 21.56
CA PHE A 44 14.69 5.25 21.43
C PHE A 44 13.58 5.72 20.46
N GLY A 45 12.99 4.78 19.72
CA GLY A 45 11.97 5.06 18.71
C GLY A 45 12.57 5.37 17.33
N THR A 46 11.70 5.38 16.33
CA THR A 46 12.05 5.59 14.91
C THR A 46 11.67 6.96 14.38
N ARG A 47 11.18 7.83 15.25
CA ARG A 47 10.59 9.13 14.90
C ARG A 47 11.49 9.98 14.01
N ASP A 48 12.74 10.17 14.39
CA ASP A 48 13.68 11.04 13.67
C ASP A 48 13.98 10.49 12.23
N LYS A 49 14.07 9.16 12.11
CA LYS A 49 14.24 8.49 10.82
C LYS A 49 13.02 8.72 9.91
N ILE A 50 11.82 8.60 10.49
CA ILE A 50 10.56 8.85 9.76
C ILE A 50 10.49 10.30 9.31
N GLU A 51 10.74 11.26 10.20
CA GLU A 51 10.72 12.69 9.87
C GLU A 51 11.68 13.05 8.74
N LYS A 52 12.89 12.53 8.79
CA LYS A 52 13.88 12.74 7.74
C LYS A 52 13.42 12.16 6.40
N ALA A 53 12.88 10.94 6.41
CA ALA A 53 12.38 10.30 5.20
C ALA A 53 11.19 11.06 4.60
N LEU A 54 10.25 11.49 5.45
CA LEU A 54 9.07 12.24 5.01
C LEU A 54 9.45 13.58 4.40
N ARG A 55 10.40 14.33 5.00
CA ARG A 55 10.90 15.57 4.41
C ARG A 55 11.50 15.36 3.02
N ASN A 56 12.31 14.32 2.87
CA ASN A 56 12.93 14.00 1.58
C ASN A 56 11.89 13.59 0.51
N MET A 57 10.79 12.97 0.92
CA MET A 57 9.75 12.55 -0.01
C MET A 57 8.78 13.68 -0.36
N ASP A 58 8.47 14.56 0.57
CA ASP A 58 7.52 15.66 0.35
C ASP A 58 7.97 16.59 -0.79
N ASP A 59 9.28 16.79 -0.92
CA ASP A 59 9.89 17.59 -1.98
C ASP A 59 9.75 16.96 -3.39
N ASN A 60 9.41 15.67 -3.47
CA ASN A 60 9.25 14.95 -4.74
C ASN A 60 7.81 14.93 -5.29
N GLY A 61 6.84 15.54 -4.60
CA GLY A 61 5.48 15.73 -5.10
C GLY A 61 4.67 14.44 -5.29
N TYR A 62 4.80 13.48 -4.37
CA TYR A 62 4.01 12.25 -4.41
C TYR A 62 2.52 12.51 -4.18
N SER A 63 1.66 11.79 -4.89
CA SER A 63 0.20 11.85 -4.71
C SER A 63 -0.26 11.30 -3.36
N LEU A 64 0.50 10.37 -2.78
CA LEU A 64 0.27 9.79 -1.46
C LEU A 64 1.59 9.21 -0.91
N ILE A 65 1.91 9.49 0.35
CA ILE A 65 3.00 8.85 1.06
C ILE A 65 2.40 7.88 2.09
N VAL A 66 2.75 6.61 1.99
CA VAL A 66 2.31 5.57 2.93
C VAL A 66 3.49 5.13 3.78
N LEU A 67 3.33 5.17 5.10
CA LEU A 67 4.26 4.58 6.07
C LEU A 67 3.66 3.28 6.59
N ILE A 68 4.42 2.20 6.52
CA ILE A 68 4.02 0.88 7.00
C ILE A 68 4.98 0.46 8.10
N ASP A 69 4.47 0.23 9.31
CA ASP A 69 5.27 -0.30 10.41
C ASP A 69 5.40 -1.82 10.30
N SER A 70 6.61 -2.32 10.53
CA SER A 70 6.80 -3.74 10.82
C SER A 70 6.19 -4.09 12.18
N PRO A 71 5.81 -5.36 12.41
CA PRO A 71 5.25 -5.79 13.69
C PRO A 71 6.11 -5.40 14.91
N GLY A 72 7.43 -5.55 14.81
CA GLY A 72 8.35 -5.20 15.89
C GLY A 72 8.31 -3.71 16.25
N VAL A 73 8.26 -2.85 15.26
CA VAL A 73 8.21 -1.38 15.49
C VAL A 73 6.86 -0.95 16.04
N SER A 74 5.78 -1.60 15.65
CA SER A 74 4.45 -1.27 16.17
C SER A 74 4.33 -1.42 17.69
N VAL A 75 5.23 -2.18 18.33
CA VAL A 75 5.26 -2.36 19.80
C VAL A 75 5.95 -1.21 20.51
N THR A 76 6.84 -0.48 19.85
CA THR A 76 7.60 0.62 20.49
C THR A 76 6.72 1.79 20.92
N GLY A 77 5.49 1.85 20.44
CA GLY A 77 4.50 2.84 20.87
C GLY A 77 4.74 4.25 20.35
N ASP A 78 5.63 4.42 19.37
CA ASP A 78 5.86 5.71 18.72
C ASP A 78 4.55 6.31 18.23
N SER A 79 4.10 7.39 18.86
CA SER A 79 2.88 8.07 18.48
C SER A 79 3.18 9.10 17.39
N LEU A 80 2.74 8.78 16.18
CA LEU A 80 2.82 9.72 15.04
C LEU A 80 1.63 10.68 14.97
N ARG A 81 0.79 10.76 16.01
CA ARG A 81 -0.41 11.62 16.04
C ARG A 81 -0.12 13.11 15.82
N SER A 82 1.11 13.55 16.07
CA SER A 82 1.53 14.96 15.93
C SER A 82 2.32 15.26 14.66
N PHE A 83 2.43 14.29 13.75
CA PHE A 83 3.16 14.49 12.50
C PHE A 83 2.34 15.32 11.50
N ARG A 84 2.67 16.60 11.40
CA ARG A 84 2.34 17.46 10.25
C ARG A 84 3.59 17.59 9.38
N CYS A 85 4.09 16.48 8.86
CA CYS A 85 5.41 16.46 8.23
C CYS A 85 5.37 16.67 6.73
N THR A 86 4.22 16.52 6.11
CA THR A 86 4.07 16.73 4.68
C THR A 86 3.34 18.05 4.43
N LYS A 87 3.93 18.93 3.64
CA LYS A 87 3.33 20.22 3.26
C LYS A 87 2.41 20.06 2.06
N THR A 88 2.73 19.13 1.17
CA THR A 88 2.12 18.99 -0.15
C THR A 88 1.47 17.64 -0.39
N SER A 89 2.04 16.56 0.14
CA SER A 89 1.58 15.19 -0.12
C SER A 89 0.69 14.66 1.01
N PRO A 90 -0.46 14.04 0.71
CA PRO A 90 -1.23 13.28 1.69
C PRO A 90 -0.39 12.19 2.33
N PHE A 91 -0.57 11.98 3.64
CA PHE A 91 0.20 11.01 4.41
C PHE A 91 -0.72 10.02 5.11
N LEU A 92 -0.42 8.73 4.96
CA LEU A 92 -1.13 7.64 5.62
C LEU A 92 -0.16 6.76 6.40
N HIS A 93 -0.47 6.51 7.67
CA HIS A 93 0.28 5.60 8.53
C HIS A 93 -0.48 4.29 8.75
N LEU A 94 0.01 3.22 8.17
CA LEU A 94 -0.49 1.87 8.36
C LEU A 94 0.30 1.17 9.47
N LYS A 95 -0.34 1.03 10.63
CA LYS A 95 0.24 0.29 11.77
C LYS A 95 -0.03 -1.20 11.60
N SER A 96 1.00 -1.99 11.82
CA SER A 96 0.83 -3.44 11.94
C SER A 96 -0.01 -3.74 13.19
N ARG A 97 -1.05 -4.55 13.03
CA ARG A 97 -1.91 -4.99 14.14
C ARG A 97 -1.56 -6.42 14.51
N PHE A 98 -1.15 -6.62 15.76
CA PHE A 98 -0.85 -7.97 16.28
C PHE A 98 -2.09 -8.84 16.46
N ASP A 99 -3.26 -8.24 16.54
CA ASP A 99 -4.55 -8.91 16.68
C ASP A 99 -5.10 -9.45 15.35
N SER A 100 -4.51 -9.05 14.24
CA SER A 100 -4.90 -9.51 12.91
C SER A 100 -4.04 -10.69 12.48
N ILE A 101 -4.45 -11.90 12.86
CA ILE A 101 -3.77 -13.14 12.48
C ILE A 101 -4.03 -13.49 11.00
N VAL A 102 -5.06 -12.93 10.40
CA VAL A 102 -5.49 -13.27 9.03
C VAL A 102 -4.99 -12.22 8.05
N TYR A 103 -4.15 -12.65 7.12
CA TYR A 103 -3.59 -11.84 6.04
C TYR A 103 -4.66 -11.03 5.27
N THR A 104 -5.79 -11.66 4.94
CA THR A 104 -6.90 -11.02 4.22
C THR A 104 -7.45 -9.81 4.97
N SER A 105 -7.62 -9.90 6.28
CA SER A 105 -8.11 -8.78 7.11
C SER A 105 -7.15 -7.59 7.12
N ALA A 106 -5.83 -7.86 7.14
CA ALA A 106 -4.82 -6.80 7.09
C ALA A 106 -4.81 -6.10 5.73
N TYR A 107 -4.94 -6.87 4.65
CA TYR A 107 -5.03 -6.34 3.29
C TYR A 107 -6.28 -5.46 3.11
N ASP A 108 -7.46 -5.97 3.45
CA ASP A 108 -8.73 -5.25 3.33
C ASP A 108 -8.72 -3.95 4.15
N HIS A 109 -8.20 -4.02 5.37
CA HIS A 109 -8.07 -2.84 6.23
C HIS A 109 -7.13 -1.79 5.64
N SER A 110 -6.01 -2.21 5.06
CA SER A 110 -5.04 -1.32 4.43
C SER A 110 -5.61 -0.67 3.17
N VAL A 111 -6.24 -1.45 2.31
CA VAL A 111 -6.90 -0.95 1.10
C VAL A 111 -7.99 0.06 1.45
N LYS A 112 -8.84 -0.26 2.46
CA LYS A 112 -9.85 0.67 2.94
C LYS A 112 -9.25 1.99 3.41
N GLN A 113 -8.21 1.96 4.23
CA GLN A 113 -7.56 3.19 4.71
C GLN A 113 -6.95 4.02 3.57
N ILE A 114 -6.36 3.37 2.57
CA ILE A 114 -5.84 4.06 1.39
C ILE A 114 -6.98 4.76 0.65
N LEU A 115 -8.07 4.05 0.37
CA LEU A 115 -9.23 4.61 -0.32
C LEU A 115 -9.87 5.77 0.46
N ASP A 116 -10.02 5.63 1.77
CA ASP A 116 -10.56 6.69 2.65
C ASP A 116 -9.65 7.95 2.66
N THR A 117 -8.36 7.80 2.39
CA THR A 117 -7.37 8.90 2.38
C THR A 117 -7.32 9.61 1.05
N LEU A 118 -7.58 8.90 -0.04
CA LEU A 118 -7.62 9.49 -1.37
C LEU A 118 -8.89 10.34 -1.48
N LYS A 119 -8.73 11.60 -1.89
CA LYS A 119 -9.89 12.47 -2.15
C LYS A 119 -10.68 11.86 -3.29
N GLU A 120 -11.93 11.54 -3.03
CA GLU A 120 -12.84 11.08 -4.07
C GLU A 120 -12.96 12.15 -5.17
N PRO A 121 -12.74 11.79 -6.44
CA PRO A 121 -13.21 12.64 -7.53
C PRO A 121 -14.74 12.76 -7.41
N PRO A 122 -15.34 13.87 -7.87
CA PRO A 122 -16.78 14.02 -7.83
C PRO A 122 -17.43 12.80 -8.49
N PHE A 123 -18.34 12.16 -7.74
CA PHE A 123 -19.00 10.93 -8.16
C PHE A 123 -19.68 11.16 -9.51
N ARG A 124 -19.21 10.52 -10.55
CA ARG A 124 -19.88 10.50 -11.85
C ARG A 124 -20.69 9.21 -11.93
N HIS A 125 -21.98 9.33 -12.03
CA HIS A 125 -22.82 8.16 -12.31
C HIS A 125 -22.36 7.55 -13.63
N PRO A 126 -21.94 6.28 -13.64
CA PRO A 126 -21.59 5.64 -14.88
C PRO A 126 -22.83 5.60 -15.79
N GLN A 127 -22.67 5.99 -17.05
CA GLN A 127 -23.75 5.94 -18.03
C GLN A 127 -24.01 4.51 -18.53
N LYS A 128 -23.14 3.57 -18.18
CA LYS A 128 -23.20 2.15 -18.53
C LYS A 128 -23.20 1.27 -17.28
N ARG A 129 -23.62 0.02 -17.46
CA ARG A 129 -23.46 -1.02 -16.43
C ARG A 129 -21.97 -1.22 -16.18
N SER A 130 -21.50 -0.93 -14.98
CA SER A 130 -20.09 -1.06 -14.63
C SER A 130 -19.92 -1.51 -13.18
N VAL A 131 -18.76 -2.14 -12.92
CA VAL A 131 -18.37 -2.66 -11.61
C VAL A 131 -16.91 -2.33 -11.31
N ASN A 132 -16.55 -2.38 -10.02
CA ASN A 132 -15.17 -2.41 -9.57
C ASN A 132 -14.86 -3.82 -9.06
N LEU A 133 -13.70 -4.38 -9.46
CA LEU A 133 -13.23 -5.66 -8.93
C LEU A 133 -12.35 -5.38 -7.71
N VAL A 134 -12.75 -5.89 -6.55
CA VAL A 134 -12.05 -5.73 -5.29
C VAL A 134 -11.69 -7.11 -4.74
N GLY A 135 -10.52 -7.23 -4.08
CA GLY A 135 -10.14 -8.49 -3.45
C GLY A 135 -9.26 -9.42 -4.31
N CYS A 136 -8.62 -8.89 -5.34
CA CYS A 136 -7.66 -9.63 -6.16
C CYS A 136 -6.23 -9.15 -5.85
N PRO A 137 -5.66 -9.47 -4.66
CA PRO A 137 -4.35 -8.97 -4.28
C PRO A 137 -3.25 -9.58 -5.16
N PRO A 138 -2.23 -8.79 -5.56
CA PRO A 138 -1.11 -9.27 -6.39
C PRO A 138 -0.28 -10.39 -5.75
N SER A 139 -0.49 -10.66 -4.45
CA SER A 139 0.16 -11.76 -3.73
C SER A 139 -0.49 -13.13 -3.97
N LEU A 140 -1.64 -13.19 -4.62
CA LEU A 140 -2.25 -14.46 -5.03
C LEU A 140 -1.66 -14.94 -6.34
N ILE A 141 -1.32 -16.24 -6.40
CA ILE A 141 -0.86 -16.88 -7.63
C ILE A 141 -2.00 -16.82 -8.67
N GLY A 142 -1.68 -16.41 -9.91
CA GLY A 142 -2.66 -16.32 -11.00
C GLY A 142 -3.66 -15.15 -10.85
N TRP A 143 -3.36 -14.16 -9.98
CA TRP A 143 -4.26 -13.02 -9.78
C TRP A 143 -4.51 -12.23 -11.07
N LYS A 144 -3.49 -12.09 -11.90
CA LYS A 144 -3.58 -11.31 -13.14
C LYS A 144 -4.50 -11.98 -14.15
N GLU A 145 -4.26 -13.25 -14.39
CA GLU A 145 -5.08 -14.07 -15.27
C GLU A 145 -6.53 -14.15 -14.79
N SER A 146 -6.74 -14.25 -13.47
CA SER A 146 -8.08 -14.24 -12.87
C SER A 146 -8.81 -12.91 -13.09
N VAL A 147 -8.11 -11.78 -12.97
CA VAL A 147 -8.69 -10.45 -13.22
C VAL A 147 -9.01 -10.28 -14.70
N GLU A 148 -8.12 -10.72 -15.59
CA GLU A 148 -8.34 -10.67 -17.04
C GLU A 148 -9.55 -11.53 -17.42
N GLU A 149 -9.64 -12.77 -16.97
CA GLU A 149 -10.76 -13.68 -17.24
C GLU A 149 -12.09 -13.14 -16.72
N LEU A 150 -12.12 -12.62 -15.48
CA LEU A 150 -13.32 -11.99 -14.91
C LEU A 150 -13.74 -10.76 -15.72
N THR A 151 -12.78 -9.96 -16.17
CA THR A 151 -13.06 -8.77 -17.00
C THR A 151 -13.69 -9.18 -18.32
N ASP A 152 -13.18 -10.23 -18.97
CA ASP A 152 -13.70 -10.75 -20.23
C ASP A 152 -15.12 -11.32 -20.07
N ILE A 153 -15.37 -12.08 -19.00
CA ILE A 153 -16.71 -12.63 -18.70
C ILE A 153 -17.71 -11.49 -18.47
N LEU A 154 -17.34 -10.47 -17.72
CA LEU A 154 -18.19 -9.31 -17.46
C LEU A 154 -18.46 -8.52 -18.75
N ALA A 155 -17.47 -8.35 -19.60
CA ALA A 155 -17.62 -7.70 -20.90
C ALA A 155 -18.62 -8.44 -21.82
N LEU A 156 -18.59 -9.78 -21.82
CA LEU A 156 -19.59 -10.60 -22.53
C LEU A 156 -21.02 -10.39 -22.00
N ALA A 157 -21.16 -10.06 -20.71
CA ALA A 157 -22.44 -9.72 -20.10
C ALA A 157 -22.84 -8.24 -20.28
N GLY A 158 -22.05 -7.45 -21.02
CA GLY A 158 -22.27 -6.01 -21.23
C GLY A 158 -21.98 -5.17 -19.97
N ILE A 159 -21.07 -5.62 -19.12
CA ILE A 159 -20.65 -4.95 -17.89
C ILE A 159 -19.19 -4.53 -18.02
N ASP A 160 -18.91 -3.22 -17.89
CA ASP A 160 -17.57 -2.67 -17.95
C ASP A 160 -16.89 -2.74 -16.57
N VAL A 161 -15.63 -3.16 -16.49
CA VAL A 161 -14.81 -3.05 -15.27
C VAL A 161 -14.15 -1.69 -15.25
N MET A 162 -14.52 -0.86 -14.28
CA MET A 162 -14.04 0.53 -14.15
C MET A 162 -12.71 0.62 -13.41
N SER A 163 -12.50 -0.20 -12.40
CA SER A 163 -11.25 -0.23 -11.66
C SER A 163 -11.02 -1.57 -10.97
N THR A 164 -9.75 -1.85 -10.70
CA THR A 164 -9.28 -3.03 -9.95
C THR A 164 -8.37 -2.58 -8.81
N PRO A 165 -8.93 -1.99 -7.74
CA PRO A 165 -8.16 -1.48 -6.62
C PRO A 165 -7.24 -2.53 -6.02
N GLY A 166 -5.94 -2.18 -5.87
CA GLY A 166 -4.94 -3.08 -5.31
C GLY A 166 -4.30 -4.04 -6.31
N CYS A 167 -4.71 -4.04 -7.58
CA CYS A 167 -4.18 -4.94 -8.61
C CYS A 167 -3.14 -4.28 -9.54
N GLY A 168 -2.46 -3.21 -9.10
CA GLY A 168 -1.40 -2.57 -9.89
C GLY A 168 -1.90 -1.75 -11.09
N GLY A 169 -3.19 -1.57 -11.25
CA GLY A 169 -3.79 -0.68 -12.24
C GLY A 169 -3.63 0.80 -11.85
N SER A 170 -3.58 1.68 -12.84
CA SER A 170 -3.73 3.11 -12.62
C SER A 170 -5.19 3.39 -12.23
N TYR A 171 -5.39 4.17 -11.18
CA TYR A 171 -6.68 4.81 -10.96
C TYR A 171 -6.86 5.84 -12.08
N GLY A 172 -7.77 5.56 -12.98
CA GLY A 172 -8.12 6.46 -14.07
C GLY A 172 -8.84 7.72 -13.60
#